data_d1cb07b074e9e81eb9d09c26df900ce3
#
_entry.id   d1cb07b074e9e81eb9d09c26df900ce3
#
_cell.length_a   1.000
_cell.length_b   1.000
_cell.length_c   1.000
_cell.angle_alpha   90.00
_cell.angle_beta   90.00
_cell.angle_gamma   90.00
#
_symmetry.space_group_name_H-M   'P 1'
#
loop_
_entity.id
_entity.type
_entity.pdbx_description
1 polymer ?
#
loop_
_entity_poly.entity_id
_entity_poly.type
_entity_poly.pdbx_seq_one_letter_code
_entity_poly.pdbx_strand_id
1 'polypeptide(L)'
;MNFFDDVIKDIGKDTAKLSKNLEESHSFLDTGSYIFNALCSTSIFGGVSDNKITAIAGSEATGKTFFALSICNNFMKQNPKGGVVYFDTEGAITKELLEKRGMDPTGKQFLTIDCLTVEDFRNVAYKILD
;
A
#
# COMPACT_ATOMS: atom_id res chain seq x y z
N MET A 1 28.17 -5.57 -30.95
CA MET A 1 27.19 -4.60 -30.42
C MET A 1 25.84 -5.27 -30.53
N ASN A 2 25.08 -5.34 -29.43
CA ASN A 2 23.81 -6.05 -29.43
C ASN A 2 22.70 -5.03 -29.85
N PHE A 3 21.73 -5.47 -30.62
CA PHE A 3 20.59 -4.65 -31.05
C PHE A 3 19.98 -3.81 -29.90
N PHE A 4 19.85 -4.40 -28.71
CA PHE A 4 19.30 -3.70 -27.55
C PHE A 4 20.21 -2.60 -26.99
N ASP A 5 21.53 -2.66 -27.21
CA ASP A 5 22.45 -1.61 -26.75
C ASP A 5 22.23 -0.31 -27.53
N ASP A 6 21.89 -0.42 -28.81
CA ASP A 6 21.57 0.74 -29.65
C ASP A 6 20.21 1.32 -29.28
N VAL A 7 19.20 0.48 -29.05
CA VAL A 7 17.86 0.91 -28.58
C VAL A 7 17.94 1.64 -27.23
N ILE A 8 18.74 1.12 -26.27
CA ILE A 8 18.91 1.75 -24.95
C ILE A 8 19.59 3.12 -25.06
N LYS A 9 20.52 3.29 -26.03
CA LYS A 9 21.12 4.61 -26.27
C LYS A 9 20.11 5.62 -26.78
N ASP A 10 19.20 5.20 -27.66
CA ASP A 10 18.21 6.09 -28.28
C ASP A 10 17.13 6.55 -27.31
N ILE A 11 16.65 5.65 -26.42
CA ILE A 11 15.58 5.94 -25.45
C ILE A 11 16.06 6.31 -24.05
N GLY A 12 17.37 6.22 -23.79
CA GLY A 12 18.01 6.55 -22.53
C GLY A 12 18.06 5.38 -21.51
N LYS A 13 19.14 5.31 -20.77
CA LYS A 13 19.41 4.24 -19.79
C LYS A 13 18.43 4.23 -18.62
N ASP A 14 17.83 5.38 -18.29
CA ASP A 14 16.88 5.48 -17.19
C ASP A 14 15.49 4.97 -17.57
N THR A 15 15.20 4.91 -18.87
CA THR A 15 13.92 4.50 -19.42
C THR A 15 13.88 3.02 -19.78
N ALA A 16 15.01 2.46 -20.22
CA ALA A 16 15.10 1.06 -20.66
C ALA A 16 16.20 0.30 -19.94
N LYS A 17 15.87 -0.86 -19.39
CA LYS A 17 16.80 -1.77 -18.72
C LYS A 17 16.73 -3.16 -19.34
N LEU A 18 17.87 -3.82 -19.54
CA LEU A 18 17.88 -5.24 -19.88
C LEU A 18 17.37 -6.07 -18.70
N SER A 19 16.68 -7.17 -18.98
CA SER A 19 16.12 -8.06 -17.95
C SER A 19 17.13 -8.49 -16.89
N LYS A 20 18.37 -8.71 -17.26
CA LYS A 20 19.47 -9.05 -16.33
C LYS A 20 19.81 -7.92 -15.34
N ASN A 21 19.40 -6.68 -15.62
CA ASN A 21 19.65 -5.50 -14.79
C ASN A 21 18.40 -5.05 -14.03
N LEU A 22 17.33 -5.83 -14.07
CA LEU A 22 16.14 -5.59 -13.26
C LEU A 22 16.48 -6.00 -11.82
N GLU A 23 16.49 -5.03 -10.93
CA GLU A 23 16.60 -5.30 -9.49
C GLU A 23 15.22 -5.71 -8.98
N GLU A 24 15.12 -6.93 -8.48
CA GLU A 24 13.95 -7.41 -7.72
C GLU A 24 14.10 -6.97 -6.26
N SER A 25 13.98 -5.69 -5.97
CA SER A 25 13.80 -5.24 -4.60
C SER A 25 12.33 -5.36 -4.21
N HIS A 26 11.94 -6.50 -3.69
CA HIS A 26 10.62 -6.69 -3.11
C HIS A 26 10.72 -6.47 -1.60
N SER A 27 10.20 -5.35 -1.14
CA SER A 27 9.89 -5.12 0.25
C SER A 27 8.41 -5.44 0.46
N PHE A 28 8.07 -5.99 1.63
CA PHE A 28 6.74 -6.45 1.96
C PHE A 28 6.26 -5.78 3.23
N LEU A 29 4.97 -5.53 3.28
CA LEU A 29 4.26 -5.04 4.46
C LEU A 29 3.51 -6.21 5.09
N ASP A 30 3.81 -6.48 6.35
CA ASP A 30 3.17 -7.53 7.13
C ASP A 30 1.66 -7.27 7.23
N THR A 31 0.85 -8.26 6.89
CA THR A 31 -0.61 -8.19 6.98
C THR A 31 -1.13 -8.38 8.41
N GLY A 32 -0.28 -8.80 9.34
CA GLY A 32 -0.65 -9.21 10.69
C GLY A 32 -1.15 -10.65 10.80
N SER A 33 -1.08 -11.41 9.70
CA SER A 33 -1.44 -12.83 9.66
C SER A 33 -0.41 -13.63 8.88
N TYR A 34 0.22 -14.61 9.51
CA TYR A 34 1.19 -15.48 8.85
C TYR A 34 0.62 -16.22 7.63
N ILE A 35 -0.63 -16.68 7.74
CA ILE A 35 -1.32 -17.36 6.63
C ILE A 35 -1.54 -16.38 5.48
N PHE A 36 -2.01 -15.18 5.77
CA PHE A 36 -2.27 -14.18 4.74
C PHE A 36 -0.96 -13.67 4.11
N ASN A 37 0.09 -13.52 4.90
CA ASN A 37 1.44 -13.23 4.39
C ASN A 37 1.89 -14.31 3.39
N ALA A 38 1.76 -15.58 3.76
CA ALA A 38 2.14 -16.70 2.88
C ALA A 38 1.35 -16.72 1.58
N LEU A 39 0.05 -16.40 1.63
CA LEU A 39 -0.80 -16.30 0.44
C LEU A 39 -0.40 -15.15 -0.48
N CYS A 40 0.03 -14.01 0.08
CA CYS A 40 0.40 -12.83 -0.70
C CYS A 40 1.81 -12.92 -1.29
N SER A 41 2.77 -13.50 -0.55
CA SER A 41 4.20 -13.41 -0.86
C SER A 41 4.95 -14.75 -0.84
N THR A 42 4.23 -15.87 -0.67
CA THR A 42 4.83 -17.22 -0.48
C THR A 42 5.72 -17.36 0.76
N SER A 43 5.74 -16.36 1.64
CA SER A 43 6.50 -16.34 2.89
C SER A 43 5.63 -15.90 4.06
N ILE A 44 5.68 -16.63 5.17
CA ILE A 44 4.97 -16.26 6.41
C ILE A 44 5.48 -14.94 7.02
N PHE A 45 6.71 -14.52 6.67
CA PHE A 45 7.32 -13.26 7.08
C PHE A 45 7.26 -12.17 6.00
N GLY A 46 6.53 -12.42 4.91
CA GLY A 46 6.31 -11.45 3.85
C GLY A 46 5.08 -10.59 4.10
N GLY A 47 4.16 -10.57 3.14
CA GLY A 47 2.91 -9.80 3.20
C GLY A 47 2.55 -9.21 1.85
N VAL A 48 1.90 -8.05 1.83
CA VAL A 48 1.61 -7.34 0.59
C VAL A 48 2.86 -6.61 0.10
N SER A 49 3.10 -6.63 -1.21
CA SER A 49 4.23 -5.89 -1.78
C SER A 49 4.05 -4.40 -1.56
N ASP A 50 5.11 -3.74 -1.11
CA ASP A 50 5.17 -2.29 -1.16
C ASP A 50 5.27 -1.80 -2.60
N ASN A 51 5.06 -0.52 -2.81
CA ASN A 51 5.18 0.11 -4.13
C ASN A 51 4.31 -0.56 -5.23
N LYS A 52 3.20 -1.19 -4.83
CA LYS A 52 2.21 -1.87 -5.69
C LYS A 52 0.79 -1.49 -5.29
N ILE A 53 -0.12 -1.66 -6.23
CA ILE A 53 -1.56 -1.59 -5.96
C ILE A 53 -2.02 -2.99 -5.55
N THR A 54 -2.58 -3.10 -4.34
CA THR A 54 -3.14 -4.34 -3.83
C THR A 54 -4.66 -4.19 -3.70
N ALA A 55 -5.42 -5.13 -4.26
CA ALA A 55 -6.86 -5.20 -4.10
C ALA A 55 -7.26 -6.32 -3.14
N ILE A 56 -8.12 -6.02 -2.17
CA ILE A 56 -8.71 -6.98 -1.25
C ILE A 56 -10.20 -7.08 -1.56
N ALA A 57 -10.64 -8.23 -2.07
CA ALA A 57 -12.03 -8.48 -2.42
C ALA A 57 -12.65 -9.59 -1.55
N GLY A 58 -13.93 -9.50 -1.30
CA GLY A 58 -14.69 -10.47 -0.51
C GLY A 58 -16.09 -9.96 -0.18
N SER A 59 -16.96 -10.84 0.29
CA SER A 59 -18.31 -10.50 0.76
C SER A 59 -18.27 -9.53 1.94
N GLU A 60 -19.41 -8.99 2.33
CA GLU A 60 -19.53 -8.19 3.55
C GLU A 60 -19.09 -9.00 4.79
N ALA A 61 -18.60 -8.30 5.80
CA ALA A 61 -18.16 -8.86 7.08
C ALA A 61 -17.07 -9.94 7.02
N THR A 62 -16.33 -10.06 5.91
CA THR A 62 -15.22 -11.04 5.77
C THR A 62 -13.86 -10.54 6.28
N GLY A 63 -13.82 -9.34 6.86
CA GLY A 63 -12.60 -8.80 7.46
C GLY A 63 -11.71 -7.96 6.54
N LYS A 64 -12.20 -7.52 5.37
CA LYS A 64 -11.42 -6.68 4.44
C LYS A 64 -10.82 -5.45 5.13
N THR A 65 -11.66 -4.67 5.81
CA THR A 65 -11.23 -3.48 6.57
C THR A 65 -10.28 -3.84 7.71
N PHE A 66 -10.48 -4.99 8.35
CA PHE A 66 -9.58 -5.51 9.38
C PHE A 66 -8.15 -5.67 8.85
N PHE A 67 -7.99 -6.37 7.73
CA PHE A 67 -6.67 -6.57 7.13
C PHE A 67 -6.09 -5.27 6.59
N ALA A 68 -6.88 -4.41 5.96
CA ALA A 68 -6.43 -3.10 5.50
C ALA A 68 -5.86 -2.26 6.65
N LEU A 69 -6.57 -2.15 7.77
CA LEU A 69 -6.09 -1.42 8.95
C LEU A 69 -4.86 -2.08 9.60
N SER A 70 -4.79 -3.42 9.59
CA SER A 70 -3.62 -4.13 10.09
C SER A 70 -2.37 -3.82 9.27
N ILE A 71 -2.48 -3.82 7.94
CA ILE A 71 -1.39 -3.44 7.03
C ILE A 71 -0.97 -1.99 7.27
N CYS A 72 -1.94 -1.06 7.39
CA CYS A 72 -1.67 0.35 7.70
C CYS A 72 -0.91 0.51 9.02
N ASN A 73 -1.34 -0.20 10.08
CA ASN A 73 -0.70 -0.15 11.39
C ASN A 73 0.74 -0.67 11.33
N ASN A 74 0.97 -1.78 10.64
CA ASN A 74 2.31 -2.35 10.48
C ASN A 74 3.21 -1.45 9.63
N PHE A 75 2.66 -0.82 8.58
CA PHE A 75 3.38 0.19 7.80
C PHE A 75 3.86 1.35 8.70
N MET A 76 2.98 1.92 9.50
CA MET A 76 3.33 3.04 10.39
C MET A 76 4.38 2.66 11.44
N LYS A 77 4.32 1.43 11.98
CA LYS A 77 5.33 0.92 12.91
C LYS A 77 6.70 0.77 12.25
N GLN A 78 6.75 0.31 11.01
CA GLN A 78 8.00 0.15 10.24
C GLN A 78 8.55 1.50 9.76
N ASN A 79 7.67 2.49 9.55
CA ASN A 79 7.99 3.79 8.98
C ASN A 79 7.58 4.94 9.92
N PRO A 80 8.32 5.25 10.97
CA PRO A 80 7.94 6.28 11.96
C PRO A 80 7.76 7.70 11.37
N LYS A 81 8.33 7.96 10.20
CA LYS A 81 8.20 9.24 9.47
C LYS A 81 7.16 9.16 8.33
N GLY A 82 6.66 7.98 8.04
CA GLY A 82 5.63 7.77 7.01
C GLY A 82 4.23 8.08 7.52
N GLY A 83 3.29 8.22 6.61
CA GLY A 83 1.88 8.43 6.92
C GLY A 83 0.98 7.58 6.04
N VAL A 84 -0.22 7.36 6.52
CA VAL A 84 -1.30 6.65 5.82
C VAL A 84 -2.41 7.65 5.53
N VAL A 85 -2.86 7.69 4.29
CA VAL A 85 -4.07 8.39 3.89
C VAL A 85 -5.14 7.34 3.61
N TYR A 86 -6.21 7.36 4.39
CA TYR A 86 -7.31 6.42 4.29
C TYR A 86 -8.55 7.13 3.76
N PHE A 87 -9.00 6.76 2.57
CA PHE A 87 -10.26 7.26 2.01
C PHE A 87 -11.39 6.36 2.47
N ASP A 88 -12.25 6.87 3.33
CA ASP A 88 -13.38 6.15 3.89
C ASP A 88 -14.65 6.49 3.11
N THR A 89 -15.16 5.51 2.37
CA THR A 89 -16.38 5.65 1.56
C THR A 89 -17.63 5.17 2.28
N GLU A 90 -17.47 4.47 3.41
CA GLU A 90 -18.55 3.85 4.16
C GLU A 90 -18.80 4.53 5.53
N GLY A 91 -17.91 5.44 5.94
CA GLY A 91 -17.97 6.07 7.25
C GLY A 91 -17.72 5.07 8.40
N ALA A 92 -16.96 4.02 8.12
CA ALA A 92 -16.74 2.92 9.05
C ALA A 92 -15.58 3.15 10.04
N ILE A 93 -14.71 4.13 9.77
CA ILE A 93 -13.53 4.41 10.59
C ILE A 93 -13.89 5.32 11.75
N THR A 94 -13.76 4.79 12.97
CA THR A 94 -14.01 5.53 14.22
C THR A 94 -12.75 5.51 15.10
N LYS A 95 -12.64 6.47 16.01
CA LYS A 95 -11.55 6.51 17.00
C LYS A 95 -11.48 5.22 17.80
N GLU A 96 -12.63 4.73 18.26
CA GLU A 96 -12.74 3.49 19.03
C GLU A 96 -12.24 2.28 18.23
N LEU A 97 -12.54 2.22 16.92
CA LEU A 97 -12.06 1.16 16.05
C LEU A 97 -10.52 1.21 15.93
N LEU A 98 -9.94 2.40 15.74
CA LEU A 98 -8.49 2.57 15.65
C LEU A 98 -7.81 2.15 16.96
N GLU A 99 -8.31 2.59 18.11
CA GLU A 99 -7.80 2.22 19.44
C GLU A 99 -7.85 0.70 19.66
N LYS A 100 -8.96 0.04 19.34
CA LYS A 100 -9.10 -1.43 19.41
C LYS A 100 -8.11 -2.16 18.52
N ARG A 101 -7.57 -1.50 17.50
CA ARG A 101 -6.53 -2.03 16.59
C ARG A 101 -5.11 -1.67 17.02
N GLY A 102 -4.95 -1.01 18.16
CA GLY A 102 -3.65 -0.58 18.65
C GLY A 102 -3.03 0.55 17.81
N MET A 103 -3.89 1.34 17.16
CA MET A 103 -3.50 2.54 16.42
C MET A 103 -3.82 3.76 17.29
N ASP A 104 -2.94 4.77 17.25
CA ASP A 104 -3.19 6.03 17.96
C ASP A 104 -4.14 6.92 17.14
N PRO A 105 -5.38 7.14 17.61
CA PRO A 105 -6.35 7.96 16.88
C PRO A 105 -6.02 9.47 16.92
N THR A 106 -5.10 9.88 17.79
CA THR A 106 -4.59 11.24 17.89
C THR A 106 -3.28 11.42 17.14
N GLY A 107 -2.75 10.33 16.62
CA GLY A 107 -1.47 10.27 15.91
C GLY A 107 -1.48 11.08 14.62
N LYS A 108 -0.30 11.55 14.25
CA LYS A 108 -0.11 12.36 13.05
C LYS A 108 0.14 11.54 11.78
N GLN A 109 0.15 10.20 11.91
CA GLN A 109 0.50 9.30 10.83
C GLN A 109 -0.70 8.70 10.08
N PHE A 110 -1.92 8.87 10.61
CA PHE A 110 -3.12 8.32 10.00
C PHE A 110 -4.14 9.43 9.74
N LEU A 111 -4.36 9.72 8.46
CA LEU A 111 -5.33 10.71 8.01
C LEU A 111 -6.53 9.99 7.39
N THR A 112 -7.72 10.20 7.95
CA THR A 112 -8.96 9.72 7.36
C THR A 112 -9.61 10.84 6.56
N ILE A 113 -10.05 10.53 5.36
CA ILE A 113 -10.75 11.45 4.46
C ILE A 113 -12.06 10.81 4.05
N ASP A 114 -13.17 11.42 4.44
CA ASP A 114 -14.50 11.02 3.98
C ASP A 114 -14.62 11.31 2.49
N CYS A 115 -15.02 10.31 1.74
CA CYS A 115 -15.06 10.38 0.29
C CYS A 115 -16.34 9.70 -0.22
N LEU A 116 -17.24 10.48 -0.80
CA LEU A 116 -18.54 9.98 -1.24
C LEU A 116 -18.57 9.65 -2.74
N THR A 117 -17.71 10.28 -3.53
CA THR A 117 -17.69 10.10 -4.97
C THR A 117 -16.28 9.81 -5.50
N VAL A 118 -16.21 9.21 -6.70
CA VAL A 118 -14.93 8.97 -7.39
C VAL A 118 -14.24 10.28 -7.75
N GLU A 119 -15.01 11.32 -8.07
CA GLU A 119 -14.52 12.66 -8.38
C GLU A 119 -13.84 13.30 -7.16
N ASP A 120 -14.44 13.16 -5.97
CA ASP A 120 -13.85 13.65 -4.72
C ASP A 120 -12.53 12.94 -4.44
N PHE A 121 -12.54 11.60 -4.54
CA PHE A 121 -11.33 10.81 -4.38
C PHE A 121 -10.22 11.30 -5.31
N ARG A 122 -10.52 11.43 -6.61
CA ARG A 122 -9.54 11.87 -7.61
C ARG A 122 -8.98 13.25 -7.27
N ASN A 123 -9.85 14.22 -6.97
CA ASN A 123 -9.46 15.58 -6.70
C ASN A 123 -8.57 15.72 -5.46
N VAL A 124 -8.88 14.95 -4.40
CA VAL A 124 -8.09 14.95 -3.18
C VAL A 124 -6.77 14.20 -3.38
N ALA A 125 -6.81 13.04 -4.06
CA ALA A 125 -5.61 12.26 -4.33
C ALA A 125 -4.57 13.05 -5.14
N TYR A 126 -4.99 13.79 -6.17
CA TYR A 126 -4.09 14.67 -6.91
C TYR A 126 -3.45 15.75 -6.04
N LYS A 127 -4.21 16.38 -5.13
CA LYS A 127 -3.66 17.40 -4.21
C LYS A 127 -2.66 16.86 -3.20
N ILE A 128 -2.71 15.57 -2.91
CA ILE A 128 -1.78 14.93 -1.98
C ILE A 128 -0.49 14.52 -2.70
N LEU A 129 -0.59 14.18 -3.99
CA LEU A 129 0.53 13.70 -4.79
C LEU A 129 1.33 14.81 -5.48
N ASP A 130 0.74 16.00 -5.65
CA ASP A 130 1.42 17.20 -6.16
C ASP A 130 2.25 17.88 -5.04
#